data_5bb1a9fbebfef6338ac2a8868b648000
#
_entry.id   5bb1a9fbebfef6338ac2a8868b648000
#
_cell.length_a   1.000
_cell.length_b   1.000
_cell.length_c   1.000
_cell.angle_alpha   90.00
_cell.angle_beta   90.00
_cell.angle_gamma   90.00
#
_symmetry.space_group_name_H-M   'P 1'
#
loop_
_entity.id
_entity.type
_entity.pdbx_description
1 polymer ?
#
loop_
_entity_poly.entity_id
_entity_poly.type
_entity_poly.pdbx_seq_one_letter_code
_entity_poly.pdbx_strand_id
1 'polypeptide(L)'
;MAEYGISMDGRAPVADIPAQARAAEEGGAATLWIACHLFLRDPITMAALALGATRRIKVALMAMSPYSVHPVYIAMAAATLDEMYPGRVVLCLGAGAPADLKAAGLEATRPLVTIDETVGICRALLAGEMIDFQGQAFRVAGRRLANGGRKVPIVIAASRPRMLRYAGRAADGVLLSAATSPPFVKACLAGAASTAPGFAKVGIVYTKVADSERAAIDPIRRPIGFVLRGAHHAENIRLSGAALDQAALWQAYAAENWPEVDRLVSDDVVRRHAAVGTPSQVKARLEEYRAIGLDEVVIGGADDVASIAAALAAARG
;
A
#
# COMPACT_ATOMS: atom_id res chain seq x y z
N MET A 1 -10.12 -18.24 -3.38
CA MET A 1 -10.21 -17.22 -4.45
C MET A 1 -9.41 -16.01 -3.99
N ALA A 2 -8.66 -15.33 -4.89
CA ALA A 2 -7.98 -14.09 -4.51
C ALA A 2 -8.99 -13.02 -4.12
N GLU A 3 -8.61 -12.20 -3.15
CA GLU A 3 -9.48 -11.18 -2.55
C GLU A 3 -9.25 -9.81 -3.19
N TYR A 4 -10.18 -8.89 -2.98
CA TYR A 4 -10.03 -7.49 -3.33
C TYR A 4 -9.99 -6.63 -2.07
N GLY A 5 -9.07 -5.66 -2.06
CA GLY A 5 -8.99 -4.62 -1.05
C GLY A 5 -9.25 -3.23 -1.64
N ILE A 6 -9.41 -2.24 -0.80
CA ILE A 6 -9.49 -0.81 -1.19
C ILE A 6 -8.35 -0.05 -0.54
N SER A 7 -7.65 0.80 -1.30
CA SER A 7 -6.65 1.74 -0.79
C SER A 7 -7.28 3.10 -0.53
N MET A 8 -7.03 3.64 0.66
CA MET A 8 -7.38 5.02 1.04
C MET A 8 -6.09 5.83 1.21
N ASP A 9 -5.91 6.87 0.41
CA ASP A 9 -4.64 7.61 0.32
C ASP A 9 -4.46 8.74 1.35
N GLY A 10 -5.48 9.01 2.17
CA GLY A 10 -5.46 10.07 3.19
C GLY A 10 -5.87 11.46 2.70
N ARG A 11 -6.31 11.61 1.44
CA ARG A 11 -6.78 12.90 0.90
C ARG A 11 -8.26 13.17 1.17
N ALA A 12 -9.07 12.14 1.27
CA ALA A 12 -10.50 12.28 1.54
C ALA A 12 -10.76 12.99 2.89
N PRO A 13 -11.79 13.84 3.01
CA PRO A 13 -12.20 14.41 4.28
C PRO A 13 -12.46 13.35 5.34
N VAL A 14 -12.12 13.62 6.59
CA VAL A 14 -12.28 12.64 7.68
C VAL A 14 -13.75 12.23 7.84
N ALA A 15 -14.68 13.14 7.58
CA ALA A 15 -16.13 12.87 7.64
C ALA A 15 -16.59 11.77 6.65
N ASP A 16 -15.86 11.57 5.54
CA ASP A 16 -16.23 10.61 4.50
C ASP A 16 -15.72 9.19 4.80
N ILE A 17 -14.71 9.04 5.65
CA ILE A 17 -14.09 7.76 5.97
C ILE A 17 -15.08 6.68 6.40
N PRO A 18 -16.04 6.94 7.32
CA PRO A 18 -17.04 5.95 7.71
C PRO A 18 -17.92 5.46 6.56
N ALA A 19 -18.31 6.35 5.65
CA ALA A 19 -19.15 6.00 4.50
C ALA A 19 -18.37 5.19 3.46
N GLN A 20 -17.13 5.59 3.16
CA GLN A 20 -16.23 4.86 2.26
C GLN A 20 -15.89 3.47 2.80
N ALA A 21 -15.65 3.35 4.11
CA ALA A 21 -15.36 2.07 4.75
C ALA A 21 -16.57 1.11 4.68
N ARG A 22 -17.78 1.61 4.90
CA ARG A 22 -19.02 0.81 4.72
C ARG A 22 -19.20 0.40 3.27
N ALA A 23 -19.02 1.30 2.31
CA ALA A 23 -19.12 0.97 0.89
C ALA A 23 -18.13 -0.12 0.47
N ALA A 24 -16.91 -0.08 0.98
CA ALA A 24 -15.92 -1.13 0.75
C ALA A 24 -16.34 -2.48 1.37
N GLU A 25 -16.84 -2.48 2.60
CA GLU A 25 -17.33 -3.71 3.25
C GLU A 25 -18.57 -4.29 2.56
N GLU A 26 -19.53 -3.46 2.20
CA GLU A 26 -20.75 -3.84 1.47
C GLU A 26 -20.42 -4.36 0.07
N GLY A 27 -19.48 -3.72 -0.63
CA GLY A 27 -18.92 -4.19 -1.89
C GLY A 27 -18.07 -5.45 -1.74
N GLY A 28 -17.84 -5.92 -0.51
CA GLY A 28 -17.15 -7.16 -0.16
C GLY A 28 -15.64 -7.09 -0.25
N ALA A 29 -15.03 -5.94 -0.11
CA ALA A 29 -13.58 -5.85 0.07
C ALA A 29 -13.15 -6.61 1.33
N ALA A 30 -12.01 -7.29 1.26
CA ALA A 30 -11.44 -8.02 2.39
C ALA A 30 -10.71 -7.08 3.35
N THR A 31 -10.02 -6.07 2.80
CA THR A 31 -9.16 -5.17 3.57
C THR A 31 -9.25 -3.73 3.07
N LEU A 32 -9.26 -2.78 4.01
CA LEU A 32 -8.97 -1.37 3.74
C LEU A 32 -7.49 -1.12 4.02
N TRP A 33 -6.76 -0.66 3.02
CA TRP A 33 -5.35 -0.30 3.10
C TRP A 33 -5.22 1.22 3.25
N ILE A 34 -5.01 1.68 4.48
CA ILE A 34 -4.95 3.10 4.79
C ILE A 34 -3.50 3.58 4.68
N ALA A 35 -3.25 4.46 3.73
CA ALA A 35 -1.92 4.96 3.44
C ALA A 35 -1.38 5.89 4.54
N CYS A 36 -0.13 5.67 4.94
CA CYS A 36 0.62 6.52 5.85
C CYS A 36 1.53 7.44 5.03
N HIS A 37 0.99 8.53 4.53
CA HIS A 37 1.74 9.60 3.86
C HIS A 37 1.94 10.77 4.81
N LEU A 38 3.18 11.24 4.96
CA LEU A 38 3.44 12.47 5.70
C LEU A 38 2.71 13.66 5.05
N PHE A 39 2.33 14.63 5.86
CA PHE A 39 1.56 15.82 5.47
C PHE A 39 0.11 15.55 5.03
N LEU A 40 -0.36 14.28 5.05
CA LEU A 40 -1.77 13.93 4.87
C LEU A 40 -2.42 13.57 6.22
N ARG A 41 -3.61 13.00 6.19
CA ARG A 41 -4.33 12.65 7.42
C ARG A 41 -3.69 11.47 8.13
N ASP A 42 -3.72 11.52 9.47
CA ASP A 42 -3.16 10.47 10.32
C ASP A 42 -3.82 9.11 10.08
N PRO A 43 -3.04 8.08 9.71
CA PRO A 43 -3.58 6.77 9.35
C PRO A 43 -4.17 6.02 10.54
N ILE A 44 -3.68 6.25 11.76
CA ILE A 44 -4.17 5.56 12.96
C ILE A 44 -5.58 6.04 13.29
N THR A 45 -5.81 7.35 13.23
CA THR A 45 -7.13 7.95 13.43
C THR A 45 -8.11 7.51 12.35
N MET A 46 -7.68 7.49 11.08
CA MET A 46 -8.50 6.98 9.97
C MET A 46 -8.85 5.51 10.16
N ALA A 47 -7.90 4.69 10.60
CA ALA A 47 -8.12 3.26 10.87
C ALA A 47 -9.16 3.04 11.98
N ALA A 48 -9.09 3.80 13.07
CA ALA A 48 -10.05 3.73 14.16
C ALA A 48 -11.47 4.07 13.68
N LEU A 49 -11.62 5.13 12.87
CA LEU A 49 -12.91 5.50 12.28
C LEU A 49 -13.46 4.43 11.33
N ALA A 50 -12.62 3.89 10.46
CA ALA A 50 -13.01 2.85 9.51
C ALA A 50 -13.42 1.55 10.21
N LEU A 51 -12.65 1.10 11.19
CA LEU A 51 -12.95 -0.06 12.02
C LEU A 51 -14.25 0.11 12.80
N GLY A 52 -14.47 1.28 13.39
CA GLY A 52 -15.70 1.61 14.13
C GLY A 52 -16.95 1.69 13.26
N ALA A 53 -16.79 2.02 11.98
CA ALA A 53 -17.88 2.11 11.03
C ALA A 53 -18.28 0.78 10.38
N THR A 54 -17.48 -0.28 10.55
CA THR A 54 -17.57 -1.57 9.87
C THR A 54 -17.55 -2.75 10.85
N ARG A 55 -17.87 -3.95 10.40
CA ARG A 55 -18.01 -5.13 11.27
C ARG A 55 -17.03 -6.27 10.96
N ARG A 56 -16.60 -6.44 9.71
CA ARG A 56 -15.84 -7.59 9.22
C ARG A 56 -14.57 -7.25 8.50
N ILE A 57 -14.57 -6.16 7.71
CA ILE A 57 -13.43 -5.75 6.90
C ILE A 57 -12.20 -5.53 7.77
N LYS A 58 -11.06 -6.02 7.32
CA LYS A 58 -9.78 -5.73 7.95
C LYS A 58 -9.30 -4.34 7.60
N VAL A 59 -8.44 -3.77 8.42
CA VAL A 59 -7.77 -2.49 8.15
C VAL A 59 -6.27 -2.67 8.26
N ALA A 60 -5.55 -2.28 7.23
CA ALA A 60 -4.10 -2.30 7.18
C ALA A 60 -3.53 -0.88 7.27
N LEU A 61 -2.60 -0.64 8.20
CA LEU A 61 -1.82 0.60 8.29
C LEU A 61 -0.67 0.53 7.26
N MET A 62 -0.78 1.25 6.14
CA MET A 62 0.07 1.07 4.94
C MET A 62 0.81 2.35 4.53
N ALA A 63 2.13 2.41 4.58
CA ALA A 63 3.02 1.61 5.36
C ALA A 63 3.58 2.50 6.47
N MET A 64 3.53 2.00 7.70
CA MET A 64 4.15 2.72 8.83
C MET A 64 5.66 2.73 8.65
N SER A 65 6.25 3.92 8.72
CA SER A 65 7.69 4.10 8.55
C SER A 65 8.39 4.30 9.89
N PRO A 66 9.40 3.48 10.21
CA PRO A 66 10.17 3.65 11.45
C PRO A 66 11.05 4.90 11.47
N TYR A 67 11.17 5.60 10.35
CA TYR A 67 11.87 6.89 10.29
C TYR A 67 11.00 8.06 10.77
N SER A 68 9.68 7.96 10.61
CA SER A 68 8.74 8.98 11.07
C SER A 68 8.06 8.62 12.39
N VAL A 69 7.97 7.32 12.73
CA VAL A 69 7.31 6.84 13.95
C VAL A 69 8.11 5.72 14.58
N HIS A 70 8.49 5.87 15.86
CA HIS A 70 9.29 4.87 16.56
C HIS A 70 8.58 3.50 16.61
N PRO A 71 9.30 2.34 16.46
CA PRO A 71 8.71 0.99 16.45
C PRO A 71 7.83 0.66 17.65
N VAL A 72 8.17 1.17 18.82
CA VAL A 72 7.33 1.01 20.04
C VAL A 72 5.97 1.66 19.84
N TYR A 73 5.93 2.87 19.27
CA TYR A 73 4.66 3.56 19.01
C TYR A 73 3.83 2.87 17.92
N ILE A 74 4.50 2.34 16.88
CA ILE A 74 3.87 1.52 15.84
C ILE A 74 3.19 0.29 16.47
N ALA A 75 3.91 -0.44 17.33
CA ALA A 75 3.37 -1.60 18.04
C ALA A 75 2.22 -1.23 18.99
N MET A 76 2.34 -0.10 19.73
CA MET A 76 1.26 0.42 20.58
C MET A 76 -0.01 0.70 19.78
N ALA A 77 0.10 1.40 18.65
CA ALA A 77 -1.04 1.73 17.80
C ALA A 77 -1.73 0.45 17.26
N ALA A 78 -0.95 -0.48 16.72
CA ALA A 78 -1.47 -1.75 16.21
C ALA A 78 -2.15 -2.58 17.31
N ALA A 79 -1.53 -2.68 18.50
CA ALA A 79 -2.09 -3.41 19.63
C ALA A 79 -3.39 -2.77 20.15
N THR A 80 -3.46 -1.45 20.22
CA THR A 80 -4.66 -0.74 20.69
C THR A 80 -5.81 -0.88 19.70
N LEU A 81 -5.54 -0.76 18.41
CA LEU A 81 -6.57 -1.00 17.38
C LEU A 81 -7.05 -2.46 17.40
N ASP A 82 -6.15 -3.43 17.56
CA ASP A 82 -6.53 -4.85 17.64
C ASP A 82 -7.27 -5.18 18.94
N GLU A 83 -7.01 -4.46 20.04
CA GLU A 83 -7.78 -4.57 21.28
C GLU A 83 -9.23 -4.13 21.10
N MET A 84 -9.43 -3.03 20.40
CA MET A 84 -10.76 -2.51 20.08
C MET A 84 -11.51 -3.38 19.06
N TYR A 85 -10.78 -3.98 18.10
CA TYR A 85 -11.33 -4.69 16.95
C TYR A 85 -10.52 -5.97 16.67
N PRO A 86 -10.64 -7.01 17.50
CA PRO A 86 -9.79 -8.19 17.47
C PRO A 86 -9.75 -8.90 16.12
N GLY A 87 -8.53 -9.20 15.63
CA GLY A 87 -8.31 -9.96 14.39
C GLY A 87 -8.56 -9.18 13.10
N ARG A 88 -8.84 -7.86 13.19
CA ARG A 88 -9.14 -7.01 12.03
C ARG A 88 -8.02 -6.05 11.64
N VAL A 89 -6.90 -6.07 12.34
CA VAL A 89 -5.77 -5.16 12.09
C VAL A 89 -4.64 -5.88 11.39
N VAL A 90 -4.06 -5.23 10.38
CA VAL A 90 -2.83 -5.64 9.71
C VAL A 90 -1.82 -4.51 9.82
N LEU A 91 -0.59 -4.81 10.20
CA LEU A 91 0.48 -3.85 10.23
C LEU A 91 1.34 -3.99 8.98
N CYS A 92 1.35 -2.97 8.12
CA CYS A 92 2.26 -2.91 7.00
C CYS A 92 3.41 -1.95 7.31
N LEU A 93 4.65 -2.44 7.21
CA LEU A 93 5.87 -1.66 7.48
C LEU A 93 6.59 -1.33 6.16
N GLY A 94 7.17 -0.15 6.08
CA GLY A 94 7.93 0.29 4.92
C GLY A 94 8.90 1.41 5.25
N ALA A 95 9.87 1.67 4.37
CA ALA A 95 10.86 2.72 4.60
C ALA A 95 10.28 4.16 4.48
N GLY A 96 9.07 4.31 3.94
CA GLY A 96 8.47 5.60 3.65
C GLY A 96 8.88 6.15 2.27
N ALA A 97 8.13 7.14 1.80
CA ALA A 97 8.40 7.83 0.53
C ALA A 97 9.60 8.78 0.70
N PRO A 98 10.68 8.65 -0.11
CA PRO A 98 11.89 9.45 0.08
C PRO A 98 11.66 10.97 0.00
N ALA A 99 10.74 11.41 -0.87
CA ALA A 99 10.40 12.82 -1.01
C ALA A 99 9.72 13.40 0.24
N ASP A 100 8.79 12.64 0.83
CA ASP A 100 8.05 13.05 2.03
C ASP A 100 8.97 13.07 3.25
N LEU A 101 9.83 12.05 3.40
CA LEU A 101 10.83 12.03 4.47
C LEU A 101 11.77 13.22 4.38
N LYS A 102 12.29 13.53 3.18
CA LYS A 102 13.15 14.68 2.96
C LYS A 102 12.43 16.00 3.30
N ALA A 103 11.18 16.15 2.89
CA ALA A 103 10.37 17.32 3.20
C ALA A 103 10.13 17.49 4.72
N ALA A 104 10.09 16.39 5.46
CA ALA A 104 9.98 16.38 6.93
C ALA A 104 11.35 16.51 7.65
N GLY A 105 12.45 16.69 6.91
CA GLY A 105 13.80 16.76 7.50
C GLY A 105 14.31 15.39 7.99
N LEU A 106 13.74 14.29 7.49
CA LEU A 106 14.10 12.92 7.86
C LEU A 106 14.91 12.25 6.76
N GLU A 107 15.84 11.38 7.14
CA GLU A 107 16.66 10.62 6.21
C GLU A 107 16.52 9.11 6.46
N ALA A 108 16.18 8.38 5.39
CA ALA A 108 16.08 6.92 5.43
C ALA A 108 17.47 6.27 5.25
N THR A 109 18.22 6.13 6.32
CA THR A 109 19.52 5.44 6.32
C THR A 109 19.35 3.96 6.60
N ARG A 110 20.16 3.10 5.92
CA ARG A 110 20.20 1.63 6.13
C ARG A 110 18.80 0.97 6.19
N PRO A 111 17.91 1.16 5.19
CA PRO A 111 16.49 0.79 5.30
C PRO A 111 16.25 -0.70 5.60
N LEU A 112 17.10 -1.60 5.13
CA LEU A 112 16.94 -3.03 5.43
C LEU A 112 17.18 -3.34 6.92
N VAL A 113 18.21 -2.77 7.51
CA VAL A 113 18.51 -2.95 8.96
C VAL A 113 17.40 -2.34 9.80
N THR A 114 16.99 -1.11 9.46
CA THR A 114 15.96 -0.39 10.21
C THR A 114 14.61 -1.12 10.17
N ILE A 115 14.21 -1.67 9.02
CA ILE A 115 12.98 -2.47 8.90
C ILE A 115 13.10 -3.79 9.64
N ASP A 116 14.25 -4.49 9.56
CA ASP A 116 14.48 -5.75 10.27
C ASP A 116 14.36 -5.58 11.79
N GLU A 117 15.01 -4.56 12.34
CA GLU A 117 14.90 -4.22 13.75
C GLU A 117 13.47 -3.83 14.16
N THR A 118 12.77 -3.08 13.29
CA THR A 118 11.36 -2.70 13.49
C THR A 118 10.46 -3.93 13.56
N VAL A 119 10.61 -4.88 12.65
CA VAL A 119 9.85 -6.13 12.64
C VAL A 119 10.09 -6.90 13.95
N GLY A 120 11.36 -7.06 14.36
CA GLY A 120 11.71 -7.74 15.60
C GLY A 120 11.07 -7.10 16.83
N ILE A 121 11.20 -5.77 16.97
CA ILE A 121 10.61 -5.01 18.08
C ILE A 121 9.08 -5.13 18.08
N CYS A 122 8.44 -4.92 16.92
CA CYS A 122 6.98 -5.00 16.83
C CYS A 122 6.45 -6.41 17.14
N ARG A 123 7.11 -7.48 16.65
CA ARG A 123 6.70 -8.86 16.94
C ARG A 123 6.77 -9.18 18.42
N ALA A 124 7.90 -8.87 19.07
CA ALA A 124 8.10 -9.13 20.49
C ALA A 124 7.08 -8.35 21.35
N LEU A 125 6.90 -7.06 21.08
CA LEU A 125 5.93 -6.24 21.81
C LEU A 125 4.48 -6.70 21.60
N LEU A 126 4.08 -7.01 20.37
CA LEU A 126 2.74 -7.53 20.06
C LEU A 126 2.52 -8.89 20.72
N ALA A 127 3.53 -9.75 20.81
CA ALA A 127 3.47 -11.02 21.56
C ALA A 127 3.35 -10.83 23.09
N GLY A 128 3.56 -9.61 23.61
CA GLY A 128 3.51 -9.32 25.04
C GLY A 128 4.83 -9.62 25.77
N GLU A 129 5.91 -9.83 25.02
CA GLU A 129 7.22 -10.14 25.58
C GLU A 129 7.84 -8.93 26.28
N MET A 130 8.60 -9.19 27.35
CA MET A 130 9.53 -8.21 27.92
C MET A 130 10.70 -8.08 26.95
N ILE A 131 10.87 -6.89 26.37
CA ILE A 131 11.91 -6.68 25.36
C ILE A 131 13.16 -6.02 25.96
N ASP A 132 14.32 -6.59 25.62
CA ASP A 132 15.64 -5.99 25.76
C ASP A 132 16.34 -6.09 24.41
N PHE A 133 16.32 -5.00 23.64
CA PHE A 133 16.77 -4.96 22.26
C PHE A 133 17.87 -3.90 22.06
N GLN A 134 19.03 -4.33 21.57
CA GLN A 134 20.19 -3.49 21.31
C GLN A 134 20.57 -3.61 19.83
N GLY A 135 19.96 -2.77 18.99
CA GLY A 135 20.20 -2.73 17.55
C GLY A 135 21.13 -1.61 17.11
N GLN A 136 21.27 -1.47 15.81
CA GLN A 136 22.01 -0.38 15.16
C GLN A 136 21.15 0.88 14.97
N ALA A 137 19.83 0.71 14.78
CA ALA A 137 18.87 1.78 14.59
C ALA A 137 18.07 2.07 15.87
N PHE A 138 17.75 1.04 16.66
CA PHE A 138 16.90 1.18 17.84
C PHE A 138 17.48 0.49 19.08
N ARG A 139 17.09 1.03 20.24
CA ARG A 139 17.34 0.44 21.56
C ARG A 139 16.06 0.50 22.36
N VAL A 140 15.63 -0.65 22.92
CA VAL A 140 14.46 -0.77 23.80
C VAL A 140 14.84 -1.68 24.95
N ALA A 141 14.64 -1.26 26.19
CA ALA A 141 15.10 -2.03 27.35
C ALA A 141 14.03 -2.14 28.43
N GLY A 142 13.83 -3.35 28.94
CA GLY A 142 13.09 -3.67 30.16
C GLY A 142 11.61 -3.27 30.12
N ARG A 143 10.93 -3.34 28.96
CA ARG A 143 9.51 -2.98 28.82
C ARG A 143 8.76 -3.97 27.96
N ARG A 144 7.45 -4.04 28.15
CA ARG A 144 6.47 -4.74 27.32
C ARG A 144 5.23 -3.89 27.16
N LEU A 145 4.39 -4.20 26.18
CA LEU A 145 3.08 -3.54 26.04
C LEU A 145 2.13 -3.99 27.18
N ALA A 146 1.35 -3.04 27.69
CA ALA A 146 0.31 -3.34 28.69
C ALA A 146 -0.78 -4.25 28.13
N ASN A 147 -1.06 -4.13 26.81
CA ASN A 147 -2.06 -4.87 26.07
C ASN A 147 -1.45 -5.80 25.00
N GLY A 148 -0.28 -6.39 25.24
CA GLY A 148 0.36 -7.39 24.39
C GLY A 148 -0.41 -8.72 24.36
N GLY A 149 0.18 -9.75 23.72
CA GLY A 149 -0.46 -11.04 23.51
C GLY A 149 -1.40 -11.05 22.31
N ARG A 150 -1.09 -10.23 21.28
CA ARG A 150 -1.91 -10.03 20.08
C ARG A 150 -1.25 -10.60 18.84
N LYS A 151 -2.06 -11.20 17.97
CA LYS A 151 -1.62 -11.76 16.69
C LYS A 151 -1.94 -10.81 15.53
N VAL A 152 -1.19 -9.71 15.44
CA VAL A 152 -1.30 -8.77 14.31
C VAL A 152 -0.34 -9.19 13.22
N PRO A 153 -0.79 -9.54 12.01
CA PRO A 153 0.08 -9.87 10.89
C PRO A 153 0.95 -8.65 10.49
N ILE A 154 2.23 -8.93 10.18
CA ILE A 154 3.18 -7.91 9.71
C ILE A 154 3.50 -8.14 8.24
N VAL A 155 3.08 -7.22 7.38
CA VAL A 155 3.37 -7.19 5.94
C VAL A 155 4.47 -6.18 5.67
N ILE A 156 5.34 -6.44 4.69
CA ILE A 156 6.40 -5.49 4.29
C ILE A 156 6.07 -4.88 2.94
N ALA A 157 6.03 -3.55 2.87
CA ALA A 157 5.97 -2.83 1.61
C ALA A 157 7.35 -2.87 0.91
N ALA A 158 7.43 -3.53 -0.24
CA ALA A 158 8.68 -3.77 -0.94
C ALA A 158 8.51 -3.79 -2.47
N SER A 159 9.52 -3.25 -3.17
CA SER A 159 9.66 -3.34 -4.63
C SER A 159 11.11 -3.59 -5.09
N ARG A 160 12.08 -3.52 -4.16
CA ARG A 160 13.50 -3.72 -4.46
C ARG A 160 13.97 -5.11 -4.04
N PRO A 161 14.88 -5.74 -4.78
CA PRO A 161 15.26 -7.16 -4.59
C PRO A 161 15.67 -7.54 -3.17
N ARG A 162 16.45 -6.69 -2.49
CA ARG A 162 16.91 -6.99 -1.12
C ARG A 162 15.77 -6.99 -0.12
N MET A 163 14.85 -6.03 -0.22
CA MET A 163 13.69 -5.93 0.67
C MET A 163 12.65 -7.00 0.35
N LEU A 164 12.46 -7.34 -0.94
CA LEU A 164 11.59 -8.45 -1.35
C LEU A 164 12.06 -9.79 -0.74
N ARG A 165 13.35 -10.11 -0.86
CA ARG A 165 13.91 -11.32 -0.22
C ARG A 165 13.76 -11.30 1.31
N TYR A 166 13.92 -10.13 1.91
CA TYR A 166 13.69 -9.98 3.35
C TYR A 166 12.23 -10.26 3.71
N ALA A 167 11.28 -9.65 3.01
CA ALA A 167 9.85 -9.87 3.23
C ALA A 167 9.47 -11.35 3.13
N GLY A 168 9.93 -12.05 2.09
CA GLY A 168 9.67 -13.49 1.91
C GLY A 168 10.19 -14.39 3.04
N ARG A 169 11.22 -13.93 3.78
CA ARG A 169 11.84 -14.69 4.86
C ARG A 169 11.30 -14.33 6.25
N ALA A 170 10.95 -13.07 6.49
CA ALA A 170 10.75 -12.53 7.83
C ALA A 170 9.35 -11.96 8.10
N ALA A 171 8.52 -11.78 7.08
CA ALA A 171 7.19 -11.19 7.20
C ALA A 171 6.06 -12.21 6.97
N ASP A 172 4.84 -11.81 7.28
CA ASP A 172 3.62 -12.58 7.03
C ASP A 172 3.07 -12.30 5.62
N GLY A 173 3.68 -11.35 4.90
CA GLY A 173 3.32 -11.02 3.53
C GLY A 173 4.16 -9.89 2.93
N VAL A 174 3.95 -9.63 1.67
CA VAL A 174 4.53 -8.53 0.92
C VAL A 174 3.43 -7.68 0.27
N LEU A 175 3.57 -6.36 0.38
CA LEU A 175 2.78 -5.39 -0.37
C LEU A 175 3.64 -4.80 -1.47
N LEU A 176 3.21 -4.94 -2.71
CA LEU A 176 3.86 -4.31 -3.86
C LEU A 176 3.31 -2.89 -4.07
N SER A 177 4.18 -2.00 -4.54
CA SER A 177 3.86 -0.58 -4.76
C SER A 177 2.69 -0.39 -5.73
N ALA A 178 2.10 0.80 -5.70
CA ALA A 178 1.09 1.21 -6.66
C ALA A 178 1.68 1.48 -8.06
N ALA A 179 0.82 1.58 -9.07
CA ALA A 179 1.19 1.81 -10.47
C ALA A 179 2.24 0.82 -11.00
N THR A 180 2.16 -0.44 -10.59
CA THR A 180 3.04 -1.52 -11.04
C THR A 180 2.43 -2.27 -12.21
N SER A 181 3.27 -2.55 -13.22
CA SER A 181 2.88 -3.34 -14.39
C SER A 181 2.86 -4.85 -14.07
N PRO A 182 2.04 -5.67 -14.75
CA PRO A 182 2.04 -7.12 -14.57
C PRO A 182 3.41 -7.78 -14.69
N PRO A 183 4.28 -7.46 -15.66
CA PRO A 183 5.62 -8.02 -15.72
C PRO A 183 6.47 -7.68 -14.49
N PHE A 184 6.35 -6.46 -13.96
CA PHE A 184 7.06 -6.06 -12.74
C PHE A 184 6.51 -6.77 -11.49
N VAL A 185 5.18 -6.90 -11.36
CA VAL A 185 4.55 -7.68 -10.28
C VAL A 185 5.08 -9.11 -10.29
N LYS A 186 5.12 -9.77 -11.45
CA LYS A 186 5.67 -11.12 -11.60
C LYS A 186 7.13 -11.21 -11.12
N ALA A 187 7.97 -10.26 -11.51
CA ALA A 187 9.36 -10.20 -11.07
C ALA A 187 9.49 -9.97 -9.55
N CYS A 188 8.66 -9.09 -8.97
CA CYS A 188 8.63 -8.84 -7.54
C CYS A 188 8.20 -10.08 -6.73
N LEU A 189 7.17 -10.78 -7.17
CA LEU A 189 6.70 -12.01 -6.51
C LEU A 189 7.76 -13.11 -6.54
N ALA A 190 8.47 -13.26 -7.64
CA ALA A 190 9.62 -14.17 -7.72
C ALA A 190 10.74 -13.76 -6.74
N GLY A 191 10.97 -12.45 -6.57
CA GLY A 191 11.95 -11.92 -5.63
C GLY A 191 11.54 -12.05 -4.14
N ALA A 192 10.24 -12.09 -3.86
CA ALA A 192 9.67 -12.24 -2.52
C ALA A 192 9.27 -13.70 -2.20
N ALA A 193 9.82 -14.67 -2.94
CA ALA A 193 9.47 -16.08 -2.78
C ALA A 193 9.54 -16.51 -1.30
N SER A 194 8.46 -17.04 -0.79
CA SER A 194 8.32 -17.55 0.57
C SER A 194 7.71 -18.96 0.56
N THR A 195 8.19 -19.82 1.44
CA THR A 195 7.60 -21.14 1.69
C THR A 195 6.71 -21.15 2.94
N ALA A 196 6.59 -20.00 3.63
CA ALA A 196 5.77 -19.89 4.81
C ALA A 196 4.28 -20.06 4.45
N PRO A 197 3.54 -20.94 5.13
CA PRO A 197 2.11 -21.09 4.92
C PRO A 197 1.39 -19.77 5.19
N GLY A 198 0.50 -19.36 4.28
CA GLY A 198 -0.30 -18.15 4.45
C GLY A 198 0.44 -16.84 4.17
N PHE A 199 1.65 -16.88 3.61
CA PHE A 199 2.36 -15.66 3.19
C PHE A 199 1.54 -14.89 2.15
N ALA A 200 1.09 -13.69 2.52
CA ALA A 200 0.20 -12.87 1.69
C ALA A 200 0.97 -12.12 0.59
N LYS A 201 0.51 -12.21 -0.64
CA LYS A 201 1.03 -11.49 -1.81
C LYS A 201 0.02 -10.45 -2.25
N VAL A 202 0.29 -9.20 -1.91
CA VAL A 202 -0.63 -8.07 -2.08
C VAL A 202 -0.08 -7.07 -3.09
N GLY A 203 -0.91 -6.58 -3.99
CA GLY A 203 -0.50 -5.55 -4.97
C GLY A 203 -1.54 -4.46 -5.16
N ILE A 204 -1.11 -3.21 -5.23
CA ILE A 204 -2.00 -2.07 -5.45
C ILE A 204 -2.11 -1.79 -6.95
N VAL A 205 -3.34 -1.82 -7.47
CA VAL A 205 -3.67 -1.51 -8.86
C VAL A 205 -4.56 -0.29 -8.91
N TYR A 206 -4.07 0.80 -9.50
CA TYR A 206 -4.92 1.96 -9.79
C TYR A 206 -6.04 1.55 -10.72
N THR A 207 -7.27 1.89 -10.35
CA THR A 207 -8.46 1.40 -11.03
C THR A 207 -9.44 2.54 -11.29
N LYS A 208 -9.93 2.64 -12.52
CA LYS A 208 -11.00 3.59 -12.85
C LYS A 208 -11.99 2.95 -13.80
N VAL A 209 -13.24 2.85 -13.36
CA VAL A 209 -14.37 2.39 -14.16
C VAL A 209 -15.06 3.61 -14.77
N ALA A 210 -15.36 3.56 -16.07
CA ALA A 210 -16.13 4.57 -16.79
C ALA A 210 -16.85 3.94 -18.01
N ASP A 211 -17.69 4.71 -18.68
CA ASP A 211 -18.44 4.26 -19.86
C ASP A 211 -17.54 3.98 -21.08
N SER A 212 -16.31 4.50 -21.06
CA SER A 212 -15.31 4.25 -22.10
C SER A 212 -13.90 4.26 -21.51
N GLU A 213 -12.96 3.62 -22.19
CA GLU A 213 -11.55 3.62 -21.79
C GLU A 213 -10.99 5.04 -21.72
N ARG A 214 -11.31 5.90 -22.67
CA ARG A 214 -10.85 7.30 -22.69
C ARG A 214 -11.29 8.07 -21.47
N ALA A 215 -12.56 7.95 -21.08
CA ALA A 215 -13.10 8.60 -19.90
C ALA A 215 -12.49 8.06 -18.59
N ALA A 216 -11.99 6.82 -18.60
CA ALA A 216 -11.30 6.22 -17.45
C ALA A 216 -9.83 6.65 -17.35
N ILE A 217 -9.14 6.85 -18.47
CA ILE A 217 -7.70 7.18 -18.52
C ILE A 217 -7.43 8.58 -18.00
N ASP A 218 -8.16 9.58 -18.47
CA ASP A 218 -7.83 10.99 -18.20
C ASP A 218 -7.80 11.34 -16.70
N PRO A 219 -8.74 10.91 -15.84
CA PRO A 219 -8.70 11.20 -14.41
C PRO A 219 -7.53 10.55 -13.67
N ILE A 220 -7.03 9.41 -14.17
CA ILE A 220 -5.98 8.63 -13.47
C ILE A 220 -4.58 8.91 -14.00
N ARG A 221 -4.46 9.62 -15.11
CA ARG A 221 -3.21 9.94 -15.80
C ARG A 221 -2.19 10.61 -14.86
N ARG A 222 -2.58 11.70 -14.23
CA ARG A 222 -1.72 12.43 -13.30
C ARG A 222 -1.40 11.64 -12.03
N PRO A 223 -2.34 10.98 -11.33
CA PRO A 223 -2.01 10.04 -10.25
C PRO A 223 -0.96 8.99 -10.64
N ILE A 224 -1.09 8.35 -11.80
CA ILE A 224 -0.09 7.40 -12.32
C ILE A 224 1.27 8.08 -12.54
N GLY A 225 1.29 9.22 -13.22
CA GLY A 225 2.51 9.99 -13.45
C GLY A 225 3.19 10.41 -12.15
N PHE A 226 2.41 10.83 -11.14
CA PHE A 226 2.93 11.18 -9.81
C PHE A 226 3.69 10.02 -9.17
N VAL A 227 3.21 8.80 -9.28
CA VAL A 227 3.88 7.62 -8.76
C VAL A 227 5.10 7.28 -9.62
N LEU A 228 4.93 7.18 -10.95
CA LEU A 228 5.96 6.72 -11.87
C LEU A 228 7.16 7.68 -12.00
N ARG A 229 7.02 8.96 -11.64
CA ARG A 229 8.16 9.90 -11.64
C ARG A 229 9.26 9.52 -10.65
N GLY A 230 8.96 8.70 -9.66
CA GLY A 230 9.91 8.27 -8.64
C GLY A 230 10.98 7.32 -9.22
N ALA A 231 12.25 7.59 -9.00
CA ALA A 231 13.38 6.80 -9.54
C ALA A 231 13.31 5.30 -9.15
N HIS A 232 12.60 4.96 -8.08
CA HIS A 232 12.41 3.57 -7.67
C HIS A 232 11.46 2.79 -8.60
N HIS A 233 10.75 3.45 -9.52
CA HIS A 233 9.92 2.84 -10.55
C HIS A 233 10.63 2.60 -11.88
N ALA A 234 11.93 2.93 -12.01
CA ALA A 234 12.67 2.77 -13.27
C ALA A 234 12.59 1.32 -13.82
N GLU A 235 12.75 0.33 -12.96
CA GLU A 235 12.65 -1.08 -13.37
C GLU A 235 11.21 -1.48 -13.73
N ASN A 236 10.21 -0.93 -13.06
CA ASN A 236 8.80 -1.12 -13.42
C ASN A 236 8.51 -0.60 -14.84
N ILE A 237 8.96 0.62 -15.14
CA ILE A 237 8.79 1.22 -16.46
C ILE A 237 9.51 0.39 -17.52
N ARG A 238 10.76 0.00 -17.25
CA ARG A 238 11.55 -0.83 -18.15
C ARG A 238 10.86 -2.17 -18.48
N LEU A 239 10.39 -2.87 -17.47
CA LEU A 239 9.73 -4.17 -17.64
C LEU A 239 8.35 -4.04 -18.28
N SER A 240 7.65 -2.92 -18.09
CA SER A 240 6.37 -2.66 -18.74
C SER A 240 6.52 -2.43 -20.26
N GLY A 241 7.70 -2.04 -20.71
CA GLY A 241 7.93 -1.59 -22.08
C GLY A 241 7.30 -0.23 -22.40
N ALA A 242 6.90 0.54 -21.39
CA ALA A 242 6.36 1.89 -21.58
C ALA A 242 7.46 2.87 -21.99
N ALA A 243 7.15 3.71 -22.96
CA ALA A 243 8.00 4.86 -23.31
C ALA A 243 7.69 6.02 -22.37
N LEU A 244 8.49 6.19 -21.31
CA LEU A 244 8.31 7.26 -20.34
C LEU A 244 9.68 7.85 -19.92
N ASP A 245 9.87 9.14 -20.18
CA ASP A 245 11.02 9.89 -19.67
C ASP A 245 10.74 10.32 -18.21
N GLN A 246 11.31 9.58 -17.25
CA GLN A 246 11.15 9.87 -15.82
C GLN A 246 11.78 11.20 -15.41
N ALA A 247 12.89 11.60 -16.03
CA ALA A 247 13.58 12.84 -15.67
C ALA A 247 12.76 14.05 -16.11
N ALA A 248 12.26 14.03 -17.35
CA ALA A 248 11.34 15.05 -17.84
C ALA A 248 10.04 15.08 -17.03
N LEU A 249 9.49 13.92 -16.68
CA LEU A 249 8.28 13.82 -15.86
C LEU A 249 8.48 14.42 -14.46
N TRP A 250 9.63 14.16 -13.83
CA TRP A 250 9.97 14.76 -12.54
C TRP A 250 10.03 16.29 -12.63
N GLN A 251 10.68 16.84 -13.67
CA GLN A 251 10.77 18.27 -13.92
C GLN A 251 9.40 18.90 -14.19
N ALA A 252 8.57 18.25 -14.99
CA ALA A 252 7.22 18.72 -15.30
C ALA A 252 6.34 18.83 -14.04
N TYR A 253 6.42 17.84 -13.12
CA TYR A 253 5.76 17.92 -11.82
C TYR A 253 6.30 19.00 -10.92
N ALA A 254 7.61 19.19 -10.87
CA ALA A 254 8.25 20.22 -10.04
C ALA A 254 7.89 21.64 -10.51
N ALA A 255 7.67 21.81 -11.81
CA ALA A 255 7.27 23.06 -12.44
C ALA A 255 5.74 23.24 -12.55
N GLU A 256 4.94 22.28 -12.08
CA GLU A 256 3.47 22.22 -12.25
C GLU A 256 3.04 22.37 -13.73
N ASN A 257 3.89 21.91 -14.65
CA ASN A 257 3.62 21.95 -16.09
C ASN A 257 2.69 20.79 -16.48
N TRP A 258 1.42 20.96 -16.20
CA TRP A 258 0.41 19.92 -16.39
C TRP A 258 0.22 19.47 -17.85
N PRO A 259 0.27 20.38 -18.87
CA PRO A 259 0.25 19.93 -20.27
C PRO A 259 1.41 18.99 -20.62
N GLU A 260 2.60 19.22 -20.09
CA GLU A 260 3.75 18.36 -20.33
C GLU A 260 3.62 17.03 -19.56
N VAL A 261 3.09 17.05 -18.33
CA VAL A 261 2.75 15.80 -17.59
C VAL A 261 1.79 14.95 -18.40
N ASP A 262 0.71 15.55 -18.92
CA ASP A 262 -0.31 14.85 -19.69
C ASP A 262 0.24 14.31 -21.02
N ARG A 263 1.23 14.99 -21.63
CA ARG A 263 1.93 14.53 -22.83
C ARG A 263 2.87 13.33 -22.54
N LEU A 264 3.64 13.41 -21.46
CA LEU A 264 4.62 12.38 -21.09
C LEU A 264 3.95 11.10 -20.61
N VAL A 265 2.85 11.22 -19.84
CA VAL A 265 2.07 10.07 -19.37
C VAL A 265 1.02 9.72 -20.42
N SER A 266 1.44 9.09 -21.51
CA SER A 266 0.56 8.68 -22.61
C SER A 266 -0.51 7.68 -22.18
N ASP A 267 -1.53 7.47 -23.00
CA ASP A 267 -2.55 6.45 -22.76
C ASP A 267 -1.94 5.06 -22.63
N ASP A 268 -0.89 4.75 -23.39
CA ASP A 268 -0.16 3.48 -23.29
C ASP A 268 0.51 3.31 -21.92
N VAL A 269 1.12 4.38 -21.38
CA VAL A 269 1.68 4.35 -20.02
C VAL A 269 0.59 4.02 -19.00
N VAL A 270 -0.58 4.66 -19.09
CA VAL A 270 -1.70 4.39 -18.18
C VAL A 270 -2.18 2.95 -18.29
N ARG A 271 -2.42 2.44 -19.51
CA ARG A 271 -2.89 1.07 -19.74
C ARG A 271 -1.94 0.02 -19.17
N ARG A 272 -0.64 0.26 -19.24
CA ARG A 272 0.38 -0.68 -18.73
C ARG A 272 0.42 -0.73 -17.21
N HIS A 273 0.00 0.33 -16.52
CA HIS A 273 0.19 0.49 -15.08
C HIS A 273 -1.10 0.60 -14.26
N ALA A 274 -2.27 0.46 -14.91
CA ALA A 274 -3.58 0.59 -14.28
C ALA A 274 -4.61 -0.38 -14.85
N ALA A 275 -5.75 -0.49 -14.18
CA ALA A 275 -6.97 -1.15 -14.66
C ALA A 275 -8.01 -0.08 -14.96
N VAL A 276 -8.18 0.28 -16.23
CA VAL A 276 -9.03 1.39 -16.67
C VAL A 276 -9.97 0.97 -17.79
N GLY A 277 -11.15 1.55 -17.82
CA GLY A 277 -12.13 1.33 -18.91
C GLY A 277 -13.51 0.96 -18.41
N THR A 278 -14.26 0.24 -19.27
CA THR A 278 -15.57 -0.31 -18.93
C THR A 278 -15.46 -1.38 -17.83
N PRO A 279 -16.56 -1.73 -17.14
CA PRO A 279 -16.51 -2.79 -16.12
C PRO A 279 -15.85 -4.09 -16.60
N SER A 280 -16.12 -4.52 -17.83
CA SER A 280 -15.53 -5.74 -18.39
C SER A 280 -14.03 -5.61 -18.63
N GLN A 281 -13.54 -4.46 -19.10
CA GLN A 281 -12.11 -4.21 -19.28
C GLN A 281 -11.36 -4.16 -17.96
N VAL A 282 -11.94 -3.48 -16.96
CA VAL A 282 -11.38 -3.43 -15.59
C VAL A 282 -11.32 -4.83 -15.00
N LYS A 283 -12.39 -5.62 -15.08
CA LYS A 283 -12.41 -7.01 -14.61
C LYS A 283 -11.28 -7.83 -15.24
N ALA A 284 -11.19 -7.83 -16.56
CA ALA A 284 -10.18 -8.59 -17.28
C ALA A 284 -8.75 -8.19 -16.83
N ARG A 285 -8.50 -6.90 -16.63
CA ARG A 285 -7.21 -6.40 -16.20
C ARG A 285 -6.88 -6.78 -14.76
N LEU A 286 -7.84 -6.72 -13.84
CA LEU A 286 -7.65 -7.16 -12.44
C LEU A 286 -7.42 -8.67 -12.35
N GLU A 287 -8.10 -9.46 -13.21
CA GLU A 287 -7.87 -10.91 -13.30
C GLU A 287 -6.47 -11.27 -13.82
N GLU A 288 -5.90 -10.46 -14.72
CA GLU A 288 -4.50 -10.61 -15.14
C GLU A 288 -3.53 -10.49 -13.95
N TYR A 289 -3.72 -9.50 -13.07
CA TYR A 289 -2.92 -9.36 -11.84
C TYR A 289 -3.10 -10.55 -10.89
N ARG A 290 -4.32 -11.06 -10.75
CA ARG A 290 -4.59 -12.27 -9.96
C ARG A 290 -3.91 -13.51 -10.53
N ALA A 291 -3.98 -13.69 -11.83
CA ALA A 291 -3.36 -14.83 -12.52
C ALA A 291 -1.83 -14.87 -12.38
N ILE A 292 -1.19 -13.72 -12.14
CA ILE A 292 0.26 -13.64 -11.84
C ILE A 292 0.58 -14.22 -10.46
N GLY A 293 -0.41 -14.31 -9.56
CA GLY A 293 -0.27 -14.92 -8.24
C GLY A 293 -0.43 -13.95 -7.06
N LEU A 294 -1.08 -12.81 -7.24
CA LEU A 294 -1.52 -11.99 -6.12
C LEU A 294 -2.67 -12.71 -5.38
N ASP A 295 -2.57 -12.77 -4.06
CA ASP A 295 -3.62 -13.27 -3.18
C ASP A 295 -4.68 -12.18 -2.92
N GLU A 296 -4.25 -10.91 -2.90
CA GLU A 296 -5.14 -9.76 -2.79
C GLU A 296 -4.74 -8.67 -3.81
N VAL A 297 -5.71 -8.19 -4.58
CA VAL A 297 -5.56 -7.02 -5.45
C VAL A 297 -6.23 -5.83 -4.77
N VAL A 298 -5.43 -4.84 -4.38
CA VAL A 298 -5.89 -3.63 -3.73
C VAL A 298 -6.22 -2.58 -4.78
N ILE A 299 -7.46 -2.20 -4.86
CA ILE A 299 -7.97 -1.17 -5.77
C ILE A 299 -7.56 0.19 -5.22
N GLY A 300 -6.74 0.93 -5.97
CA GLY A 300 -6.36 2.31 -5.68
C GLY A 300 -7.04 3.29 -6.62
N GLY A 301 -7.18 4.56 -6.22
CA GLY A 301 -7.79 5.62 -7.02
C GLY A 301 -9.31 5.60 -7.06
N ALA A 302 -9.94 4.85 -6.14
CA ALA A 302 -11.37 4.92 -5.86
C ALA A 302 -11.57 5.73 -4.56
N ASP A 303 -11.80 7.03 -4.70
CA ASP A 303 -11.66 8.00 -3.61
C ASP A 303 -13.00 8.49 -3.04
N ASP A 304 -14.13 7.92 -3.50
CA ASP A 304 -15.48 8.21 -3.02
C ASP A 304 -16.34 6.93 -3.01
N VAL A 305 -17.50 7.01 -2.36
CA VAL A 305 -18.43 5.88 -2.19
C VAL A 305 -18.86 5.28 -3.54
N ALA A 306 -19.15 6.10 -4.53
CA ALA A 306 -19.63 5.63 -5.82
C ALA A 306 -18.52 4.93 -6.61
N SER A 307 -17.31 5.49 -6.62
CA SER A 307 -16.16 4.89 -7.28
C SER A 307 -15.71 3.60 -6.61
N ILE A 308 -15.75 3.50 -5.28
CA ILE A 308 -15.50 2.26 -4.53
C ILE A 308 -16.50 1.17 -4.93
N ALA A 309 -17.80 1.50 -4.90
CA ALA A 309 -18.85 0.54 -5.27
C ALA A 309 -18.72 0.08 -6.73
N ALA A 310 -18.49 1.02 -7.67
CA ALA A 310 -18.32 0.70 -9.08
C ALA A 310 -17.10 -0.19 -9.35
N ALA A 311 -15.97 0.10 -8.71
CA ALA A 311 -14.74 -0.68 -8.88
C ALA A 311 -14.87 -2.10 -8.31
N LEU A 312 -15.49 -2.27 -7.14
CA LEU A 312 -15.73 -3.59 -6.55
C LEU A 312 -16.77 -4.39 -7.33
N ALA A 313 -17.83 -3.74 -7.83
CA ALA A 313 -18.79 -4.39 -8.71
C ALA A 313 -18.14 -4.88 -10.00
N ALA A 314 -17.31 -4.05 -10.66
CA ALA A 314 -16.57 -4.44 -11.85
C ALA A 314 -15.58 -5.58 -11.59
N ALA A 315 -14.89 -5.58 -10.45
CA ALA A 315 -13.93 -6.62 -10.07
C ALA A 315 -14.57 -8.00 -9.85
N ARG A 316 -15.83 -8.03 -9.45
CA ARG A 316 -16.56 -9.27 -9.14
C ARG A 316 -17.42 -9.77 -10.29
N GLY A 317 -17.92 -8.83 -11.14
CA GLY A 317 -18.62 -9.05 -12.42
C GLY A 317 -19.84 -9.80 -12.37
#